data_0af1f54edc87709c122dc85b4d0f58cc
#
_entry.id   0af1f54edc87709c122dc85b4d0f58cc
#
_cell.length_a   1.000
_cell.length_b   1.000
_cell.length_c   1.000
_cell.angle_alpha   90.00
_cell.angle_beta   90.00
_cell.angle_gamma   90.00
#
_symmetry.space_group_name_H-M   'P 1'
#
loop_
_entity.id
_entity.type
_entity.pdbx_description
1 polymer ?
#
loop_
_entity_poly.entity_id
_entity_poly.type
_entity_poly.pdbx_seq_one_letter_code
_entity_poly.pdbx_strand_id
1 'polypeptide(L)'
;MKISLVTPAGKKSRAGNRTTAVRWARILRDLGHQVSIAEQDDGDDADMMVAVHAWRSHQSITSFSDNHPDRPLVVLLAGTDIYAFQHSHPKATLDSMERATALVCLHDLVHRTIPKKFGEKLNVIYQSAPALSSPRQPSKRNFDICVIGHLRDEKDSLRAAYAARLATAESKLR
;
A
#
# COMPACT_ATOMS: atom_id res chain seq x y z
N MET A 1 -3.74 22.12 -4.12
CA MET A 1 -2.96 21.42 -5.13
C MET A 1 -3.85 20.42 -5.88
N LYS A 2 -3.59 20.20 -7.17
CA LYS A 2 -4.12 19.07 -7.93
C LYS A 2 -3.22 17.84 -7.75
N ILE A 3 -3.77 16.73 -7.33
CA ILE A 3 -3.03 15.48 -7.09
C ILE A 3 -3.59 14.39 -8.00
N SER A 4 -2.74 13.81 -8.85
CA SER A 4 -3.04 12.59 -9.58
C SER A 4 -2.68 11.38 -8.71
N LEU A 5 -3.67 10.58 -8.31
CA LEU A 5 -3.45 9.37 -7.54
C LEU A 5 -3.65 8.16 -8.44
N VAL A 6 -2.56 7.48 -8.79
CA VAL A 6 -2.58 6.32 -9.69
C VAL A 6 -2.55 5.01 -8.88
N THR A 7 -3.43 4.08 -9.24
CA THR A 7 -3.48 2.74 -8.65
C THR A 7 -3.76 1.67 -9.71
N PRO A 8 -3.03 0.54 -9.72
CA PRO A 8 -3.22 -0.52 -10.72
C PRO A 8 -4.51 -1.32 -10.53
N ALA A 9 -5.37 -0.90 -9.62
CA ALA A 9 -6.60 -1.58 -9.27
C ALA A 9 -7.82 -0.78 -9.76
N GLY A 10 -8.60 -1.37 -10.67
CA GLY A 10 -9.77 -0.76 -11.30
C GLY A 10 -10.83 -0.27 -10.32
N LYS A 11 -11.70 0.62 -10.79
CA LYS A 11 -12.73 1.29 -9.97
C LYS A 11 -13.64 0.34 -9.18
N LYS A 12 -13.93 -0.84 -9.74
CA LYS A 12 -14.77 -1.86 -9.10
C LYS A 12 -13.98 -2.87 -8.27
N SER A 13 -12.65 -2.75 -8.22
CA SER A 13 -11.80 -3.69 -7.52
C SER A 13 -11.93 -3.53 -6.00
N ARG A 14 -11.98 -4.68 -5.30
CA ARG A 14 -11.89 -4.77 -3.84
C ARG A 14 -10.45 -5.05 -3.36
N ALA A 15 -9.46 -4.96 -4.24
CA ALA A 15 -8.06 -5.17 -3.89
C ALA A 15 -7.53 -4.08 -2.94
N GLY A 16 -6.55 -4.43 -2.11
CA GLY A 16 -5.95 -3.53 -1.13
C GLY A 16 -5.44 -2.22 -1.73
N ASN A 17 -4.82 -2.27 -2.92
CA ASN A 17 -4.33 -1.07 -3.61
C ASN A 17 -5.46 -0.06 -3.90
N ARG A 18 -6.65 -0.55 -4.33
CA ARG A 18 -7.79 0.34 -4.56
C ARG A 18 -8.33 0.93 -3.27
N THR A 19 -8.46 0.10 -2.23
CA THR A 19 -8.91 0.55 -0.91
C THR A 19 -7.98 1.61 -0.34
N THR A 20 -6.67 1.41 -0.44
CA THR A 20 -5.66 2.39 -0.02
C THR A 20 -5.77 3.69 -0.82
N ALA A 21 -5.86 3.60 -2.15
CA ALA A 21 -5.99 4.77 -3.01
C ALA A 21 -7.24 5.61 -2.67
N VAL A 22 -8.39 4.96 -2.50
CA VAL A 22 -9.64 5.64 -2.14
C VAL A 22 -9.54 6.29 -0.74
N ARG A 23 -8.94 5.59 0.22
CA ARG A 23 -8.73 6.10 1.57
C ARG A 23 -7.83 7.34 1.57
N TRP A 24 -6.69 7.26 0.87
CA TRP A 24 -5.76 8.37 0.77
C TRP A 24 -6.36 9.56 0.03
N ALA A 25 -7.06 9.32 -1.10
CA ALA A 25 -7.73 10.38 -1.82
C ALA A 25 -8.76 11.13 -0.96
N ARG A 26 -9.49 10.40 -0.10
CA ARG A 26 -10.41 11.02 0.84
C ARG A 26 -9.68 11.92 1.84
N ILE A 27 -8.61 11.40 2.48
CA ILE A 27 -7.83 12.18 3.45
C ILE A 27 -7.24 13.43 2.81
N LEU A 28 -6.67 13.30 1.61
CA LEU A 28 -6.11 14.45 0.89
C LEU A 28 -7.17 15.49 0.50
N ARG A 29 -8.39 15.05 0.14
CA ARG A 29 -9.52 15.97 -0.12
C ARG A 29 -9.98 16.66 1.15
N ASP A 30 -10.04 15.95 2.28
CA ASP A 30 -10.39 16.53 3.58
C ASP A 30 -9.34 17.57 4.02
N LEU A 31 -8.09 17.47 3.52
CA LEU A 31 -7.02 18.46 3.68
C LEU A 31 -7.07 19.61 2.66
N GLY A 32 -8.09 19.69 1.81
CA GLY A 32 -8.30 20.78 0.85
C GLY A 32 -7.63 20.60 -0.51
N HIS A 33 -7.17 19.40 -0.85
CA HIS A 33 -6.58 19.11 -2.17
C HIS A 33 -7.63 18.62 -3.17
N GLN A 34 -7.41 18.91 -4.46
CA GLN A 34 -8.16 18.31 -5.56
C GLN A 34 -7.48 16.99 -5.94
N VAL A 35 -8.18 15.87 -5.82
CA VAL A 35 -7.58 14.54 -6.06
C VAL A 35 -8.37 13.76 -7.10
N SER A 36 -7.75 13.41 -8.21
CA SER A 36 -8.23 12.41 -9.17
C SER A 36 -7.69 11.02 -8.80
N ILE A 37 -8.44 9.97 -9.13
CA ILE A 37 -7.97 8.58 -9.00
C ILE A 37 -8.08 7.91 -10.35
N ALA A 38 -6.95 7.52 -10.92
CA ALA A 38 -6.84 6.85 -12.21
C ALA A 38 -6.17 5.48 -12.09
N GLU A 39 -6.35 4.62 -13.09
CA GLU A 39 -5.64 3.33 -13.19
C GLU A 39 -4.27 3.52 -13.83
N GLN A 40 -4.16 4.53 -14.68
CA GLN A 40 -2.93 4.93 -15.36
C GLN A 40 -2.86 6.46 -15.40
N ASP A 41 -1.66 6.97 -15.61
CA ASP A 41 -1.44 8.38 -15.90
C ASP A 41 -2.18 8.76 -17.18
N ASP A 42 -3.04 9.76 -17.08
CA ASP A 42 -3.85 10.27 -18.19
C ASP A 42 -3.27 11.57 -18.80
N GLY A 43 -2.11 11.99 -18.33
CA GLY A 43 -1.44 13.21 -18.75
C GLY A 43 -2.07 14.48 -18.19
N ASP A 44 -2.96 14.38 -17.20
CA ASP A 44 -3.54 15.54 -16.53
C ASP A 44 -2.45 16.43 -15.92
N ASP A 45 -2.64 17.75 -16.00
CA ASP A 45 -1.72 18.75 -15.44
C ASP A 45 -1.84 18.78 -13.90
N ALA A 46 -1.38 17.72 -13.24
CA ALA A 46 -1.36 17.60 -11.79
C ALA A 46 -0.10 18.23 -11.18
N ASP A 47 -0.24 18.91 -10.05
CA ASP A 47 0.89 19.50 -9.32
C ASP A 47 1.82 18.43 -8.72
N MET A 48 1.27 17.24 -8.43
CA MET A 48 2.02 16.09 -7.93
C MET A 48 1.33 14.78 -8.29
N MET A 49 2.11 13.70 -8.36
CA MET A 49 1.58 12.35 -8.48
C MET A 49 1.80 11.54 -7.19
N VAL A 50 0.80 10.73 -6.83
CA VAL A 50 0.92 9.65 -5.85
C VAL A 50 0.65 8.33 -6.56
N ALA A 51 1.67 7.49 -6.73
CA ALA A 51 1.54 6.20 -7.41
C ALA A 51 1.55 5.06 -6.41
N VAL A 52 0.53 4.21 -6.45
CA VAL A 52 0.44 3.01 -5.58
C VAL A 52 1.07 1.83 -6.30
N HIS A 53 2.08 1.22 -5.68
CA HIS A 53 2.79 0.03 -6.18
C HIS A 53 3.85 0.31 -7.24
N ALA A 54 5.12 0.30 -6.85
CA ALA A 54 6.26 0.68 -7.67
C ALA A 54 6.36 -0.06 -9.03
N TRP A 55 6.13 -1.37 -9.08
CA TRP A 55 6.19 -2.12 -10.33
C TRP A 55 4.95 -1.92 -11.21
N ARG A 56 3.75 -2.07 -10.66
CA ARG A 56 2.52 -2.06 -11.46
C ARG A 56 2.17 -0.67 -11.99
N SER A 57 2.59 0.38 -11.31
CA SER A 57 2.40 1.77 -11.74
C SER A 57 3.63 2.34 -12.46
N HIS A 58 4.63 1.50 -12.79
CA HIS A 58 5.88 1.95 -13.39
C HIS A 58 5.69 2.81 -14.64
N GLN A 59 4.80 2.41 -15.55
CA GLN A 59 4.53 3.19 -16.77
C GLN A 59 4.02 4.60 -16.45
N SER A 60 3.08 4.73 -15.51
CA SER A 60 2.56 6.03 -15.09
C SER A 60 3.61 6.88 -14.37
N ILE A 61 4.44 6.24 -13.53
CA ILE A 61 5.56 6.89 -12.84
C ILE A 61 6.55 7.47 -13.84
N THR A 62 6.92 6.68 -14.86
CA THR A 62 7.84 7.11 -15.93
C THR A 62 7.24 8.25 -16.74
N SER A 63 6.00 8.09 -17.21
CA SER A 63 5.28 9.12 -17.97
C SER A 63 5.24 10.45 -17.20
N PHE A 64 4.80 10.42 -15.94
CA PHE A 64 4.71 11.65 -15.13
C PHE A 64 6.07 12.29 -14.87
N SER A 65 7.09 11.50 -14.50
CA SER A 65 8.41 12.04 -14.18
C SER A 65 9.13 12.61 -15.41
N ASP A 66 8.93 12.03 -16.59
CA ASP A 66 9.53 12.50 -17.84
C ASP A 66 8.83 13.78 -18.34
N ASN A 67 7.50 13.89 -18.17
CA ASN A 67 6.73 15.07 -18.57
C ASN A 67 6.82 16.22 -17.56
N HIS A 68 7.08 15.92 -16.28
CA HIS A 68 7.08 16.88 -15.17
C HIS A 68 8.28 16.66 -14.23
N PRO A 69 9.53 16.86 -14.69
CA PRO A 69 10.74 16.50 -13.94
C PRO A 69 10.87 17.26 -12.60
N ASP A 70 10.27 18.44 -12.49
CA ASP A 70 10.35 19.29 -11.30
C ASP A 70 9.17 19.10 -10.34
N ARG A 71 8.18 18.25 -10.68
CA ARG A 71 7.02 18.01 -9.84
C ARG A 71 7.22 16.85 -8.88
N PRO A 72 6.70 16.95 -7.64
CA PRO A 72 6.82 15.87 -6.67
C PRO A 72 6.12 14.58 -7.14
N LEU A 73 6.83 13.46 -6.98
CA LEU A 73 6.34 12.12 -7.26
C LEU A 73 6.49 11.26 -5.99
N VAL A 74 5.38 10.84 -5.42
CA VAL A 74 5.35 9.96 -4.25
C VAL A 74 4.99 8.55 -4.69
N VAL A 75 5.82 7.56 -4.35
CA VAL A 75 5.52 6.15 -4.62
C VAL A 75 5.22 5.42 -3.32
N LEU A 76 3.99 4.89 -3.22
CA LEU A 76 3.58 4.04 -2.12
C LEU A 76 3.98 2.59 -2.40
N LEU A 77 4.87 2.07 -1.58
CA LEU A 77 5.32 0.68 -1.59
C LEU A 77 4.24 -0.21 -0.94
N ALA A 78 3.53 -0.97 -1.78
CA ALA A 78 2.30 -1.67 -1.39
C ALA A 78 2.53 -3.10 -0.86
N GLY A 79 3.77 -3.56 -0.78
CA GLY A 79 4.20 -4.85 -0.26
C GLY A 79 4.72 -5.79 -1.34
N THR A 80 3.91 -6.29 -2.25
CA THR A 80 4.39 -7.23 -3.29
C THR A 80 5.46 -6.63 -4.21
N ASP A 81 5.47 -5.32 -4.41
CA ASP A 81 6.53 -4.62 -5.12
C ASP A 81 7.90 -4.80 -4.46
N ILE A 82 7.97 -4.71 -3.13
CA ILE A 82 9.23 -4.84 -2.39
C ILE A 82 9.57 -6.28 -2.00
N TYR A 83 8.58 -7.15 -1.75
CA TYR A 83 8.85 -8.53 -1.32
C TYR A 83 8.98 -9.52 -2.47
N ALA A 84 8.43 -9.22 -3.65
CA ALA A 84 8.46 -10.08 -4.82
C ALA A 84 9.02 -9.38 -6.06
N PHE A 85 8.43 -8.24 -6.47
CA PHE A 85 8.72 -7.65 -7.78
C PHE A 85 10.07 -6.93 -7.86
N GLN A 86 10.63 -6.44 -6.77
CA GLN A 86 12.01 -5.93 -6.81
C GLN A 86 13.04 -7.02 -7.17
N HIS A 87 12.70 -8.30 -7.01
CA HIS A 87 13.55 -9.44 -7.37
C HIS A 87 13.21 -10.01 -8.74
N SER A 88 11.92 -10.16 -9.07
CA SER A 88 11.48 -10.72 -10.35
C SER A 88 11.42 -9.69 -11.48
N HIS A 89 11.21 -8.41 -11.17
CA HIS A 89 11.16 -7.30 -12.11
C HIS A 89 11.99 -6.10 -11.61
N PRO A 90 13.29 -6.31 -11.32
CA PRO A 90 14.13 -5.31 -10.64
C PRO A 90 14.21 -4.00 -11.39
N LYS A 91 14.38 -4.06 -12.73
CA LYS A 91 14.56 -2.87 -13.56
C LYS A 91 13.42 -1.88 -13.38
N ALA A 92 12.18 -2.29 -13.58
CA ALA A 92 11.03 -1.41 -13.49
C ALA A 92 10.74 -0.98 -12.04
N THR A 93 10.87 -1.92 -11.08
CA THR A 93 10.58 -1.62 -9.67
C THR A 93 11.57 -0.63 -9.08
N LEU A 94 12.88 -0.83 -9.32
CA LEU A 94 13.92 0.04 -8.79
C LEU A 94 13.96 1.39 -9.52
N ASP A 95 13.67 1.43 -10.83
CA ASP A 95 13.54 2.68 -11.57
C ASP A 95 12.39 3.55 -11.01
N SER A 96 11.25 2.96 -10.70
CA SER A 96 10.16 3.67 -10.03
C SER A 96 10.57 4.25 -8.67
N MET A 97 11.35 3.50 -7.89
CA MET A 97 11.88 4.00 -6.62
C MET A 97 12.91 5.12 -6.84
N GLU A 98 13.74 5.03 -7.88
CA GLU A 98 14.74 6.07 -8.20
C GLU A 98 14.08 7.40 -8.57
N ARG A 99 13.08 7.37 -9.45
CA ARG A 99 12.32 8.54 -9.92
C ARG A 99 11.51 9.22 -8.84
N ALA A 100 11.10 8.48 -7.81
CA ALA A 100 10.29 9.04 -6.72
C ALA A 100 11.04 10.13 -5.94
N THR A 101 10.38 11.25 -5.69
CA THR A 101 10.83 12.29 -4.74
C THR A 101 10.77 11.75 -3.31
N ALA A 102 9.72 11.00 -2.99
CA ALA A 102 9.55 10.34 -1.70
C ALA A 102 8.95 8.93 -1.89
N LEU A 103 9.39 8.00 -1.06
CA LEU A 103 8.82 6.68 -0.93
C LEU A 103 8.00 6.60 0.36
N VAL A 104 6.83 6.01 0.29
CA VAL A 104 6.02 5.73 1.47
C VAL A 104 5.89 4.23 1.65
N CYS A 105 6.12 3.74 2.86
CA CYS A 105 5.89 2.35 3.22
C CYS A 105 4.90 2.23 4.38
N LEU A 106 4.37 1.03 4.56
CA LEU A 106 3.25 0.78 5.47
C LEU A 106 3.68 0.25 6.85
N HIS A 107 4.97 0.02 7.06
CA HIS A 107 5.55 -0.37 8.35
C HIS A 107 7.05 -0.08 8.38
N ASP A 108 7.61 -0.01 9.57
CA ASP A 108 8.97 0.40 9.88
C ASP A 108 10.07 -0.57 9.42
N LEU A 109 9.79 -1.84 9.19
CA LEU A 109 10.81 -2.83 8.79
C LEU A 109 11.17 -2.80 7.30
N VAL A 110 10.49 -2.03 6.48
CA VAL A 110 10.72 -1.97 5.01
C VAL A 110 12.14 -1.55 4.67
N HIS A 111 12.77 -0.69 5.48
CA HIS A 111 14.17 -0.28 5.30
C HIS A 111 15.18 -1.45 5.25
N ARG A 112 14.82 -2.62 5.81
CA ARG A 112 15.66 -3.84 5.77
C ARG A 112 15.54 -4.61 4.46
N THR A 113 14.52 -4.31 3.67
CA THR A 113 14.16 -5.08 2.47
C THR A 113 14.55 -4.36 1.18
N ILE A 114 14.51 -3.03 1.18
CA ILE A 114 14.86 -2.22 0.01
C ILE A 114 16.35 -1.85 -0.01
N PRO A 115 16.93 -1.53 -1.18
CA PRO A 115 18.30 -1.04 -1.26
C PRO A 115 18.55 0.18 -0.37
N LYS A 116 19.67 0.18 0.37
CA LYS A 116 20.03 1.24 1.33
C LYS A 116 19.99 2.66 0.75
N LYS A 117 20.30 2.82 -0.54
CA LYS A 117 20.30 4.13 -1.23
C LYS A 117 18.93 4.83 -1.21
N PHE A 118 17.84 4.11 -0.97
CA PHE A 118 16.50 4.67 -0.89
C PHE A 118 16.08 5.06 0.52
N GLY A 119 16.92 4.82 1.53
CA GLY A 119 16.59 5.04 2.94
C GLY A 119 16.24 6.48 3.28
N GLU A 120 16.95 7.45 2.69
CA GLU A 120 16.74 8.89 2.98
C GLU A 120 15.38 9.41 2.51
N LYS A 121 14.82 8.81 1.45
CA LYS A 121 13.51 9.20 0.93
C LYS A 121 12.37 8.29 1.38
N LEU A 122 12.65 7.30 2.24
CA LEU A 122 11.67 6.36 2.76
C LEU A 122 10.95 6.92 4.00
N ASN A 123 9.64 7.03 3.92
CA ASN A 123 8.77 7.51 4.99
C ASN A 123 7.79 6.41 5.42
N VAL A 124 7.60 6.22 6.72
CA VAL A 124 6.64 5.25 7.24
C VAL A 124 5.31 5.94 7.50
N ILE A 125 4.26 5.49 6.81
CA ILE A 125 2.89 5.90 7.08
C ILE A 125 2.04 4.64 7.26
N TYR A 126 1.67 4.36 8.50
CA TYR A 126 0.85 3.20 8.83
C TYR A 126 -0.54 3.28 8.19
N GLN A 127 -1.07 2.12 7.79
CA GLN A 127 -2.43 2.05 7.28
C GLN A 127 -3.44 2.45 8.35
N SER A 128 -4.46 3.18 7.93
CA SER A 128 -5.56 3.60 8.79
C SER A 128 -6.89 3.06 8.31
N ALA A 129 -7.83 2.91 9.23
CA ALA A 129 -9.21 2.58 8.95
C ALA A 129 -10.14 3.56 9.68
N PRO A 130 -11.38 3.77 9.20
CA PRO A 130 -12.38 4.50 9.97
C PRO A 130 -12.64 3.80 11.32
N ALA A 131 -12.90 4.57 12.35
CA ALA A 131 -13.36 4.02 13.62
C ALA A 131 -14.67 3.24 13.44
N LEU A 132 -14.86 2.21 14.22
CA LEU A 132 -16.14 1.51 14.26
C LEU A 132 -17.22 2.43 14.86
N SER A 133 -18.41 2.41 14.29
CA SER A 133 -19.57 3.17 14.80
C SER A 133 -19.99 2.73 16.20
N SER A 134 -19.75 1.47 16.54
CA SER A 134 -19.93 0.92 17.89
C SER A 134 -18.81 -0.06 18.20
N PRO A 135 -18.23 -0.02 19.42
CA PRO A 135 -17.22 -0.98 19.84
C PRO A 135 -17.80 -2.40 19.87
N ARG A 136 -17.07 -3.36 19.30
CA ARG A 136 -17.43 -4.77 19.44
C ARG A 136 -17.21 -5.20 20.90
N GLN A 137 -18.22 -5.85 21.50
CA GLN A 137 -18.06 -6.47 22.81
C GLN A 137 -17.29 -7.79 22.66
N PRO A 138 -16.18 -7.99 23.37
CA PRO A 138 -15.47 -9.27 23.35
C PRO A 138 -16.35 -10.42 23.87
N SER A 139 -16.19 -11.62 23.32
CA SER A 139 -16.83 -12.81 23.86
C SER A 139 -16.31 -13.08 25.28
N LYS A 140 -17.22 -13.41 26.20
CA LYS A 140 -16.86 -13.87 27.55
C LYS A 140 -16.54 -15.37 27.61
N ARG A 141 -16.84 -16.11 26.52
CA ARG A 141 -16.70 -17.58 26.47
C ARG A 141 -15.47 -18.02 25.70
N ASN A 142 -15.10 -17.29 24.64
CA ASN A 142 -14.04 -17.67 23.73
C ASN A 142 -13.10 -16.50 23.48
N PHE A 143 -11.86 -16.81 23.18
CA PHE A 143 -10.92 -15.86 22.60
C PHE A 143 -10.95 -15.98 21.07
N ASP A 144 -11.55 -15.01 20.39
CA ASP A 144 -11.71 -15.02 18.93
C ASP A 144 -10.43 -14.54 18.25
N ILE A 145 -9.93 -15.33 17.31
CA ILE A 145 -8.78 -14.98 16.45
C ILE A 145 -9.27 -14.84 15.03
N CYS A 146 -9.06 -13.65 14.44
CA CYS A 146 -9.36 -13.40 13.04
C CYS A 146 -8.09 -13.39 12.19
N VAL A 147 -8.12 -14.13 11.07
CA VAL A 147 -7.11 -14.05 10.01
C VAL A 147 -7.75 -13.41 8.80
N ILE A 148 -7.34 -12.17 8.49
CA ILE A 148 -7.95 -11.38 7.41
C ILE A 148 -6.93 -11.24 6.28
N GLY A 149 -7.27 -11.75 5.10
CA GLY A 149 -6.41 -11.65 3.90
C GLY A 149 -6.91 -12.51 2.75
N HIS A 150 -6.34 -12.27 1.57
CA HIS A 150 -6.50 -13.21 0.47
C HIS A 150 -5.65 -14.46 0.73
N LEU A 151 -6.14 -15.62 0.29
CA LEU A 151 -5.36 -16.87 0.32
C LEU A 151 -4.23 -16.76 -0.71
N ARG A 152 -3.04 -16.47 -0.24
CA ARG A 152 -1.81 -16.37 -1.02
C ARG A 152 -0.64 -16.84 -0.17
N ASP A 153 0.39 -17.38 -0.78
CA ASP A 153 1.56 -17.89 -0.08
C ASP A 153 2.24 -16.84 0.80
N GLU A 154 2.34 -15.59 0.30
CA GLU A 154 2.96 -14.49 1.03
C GLU A 154 2.16 -14.06 2.28
N LYS A 155 0.90 -14.48 2.41
CA LYS A 155 0.04 -14.16 3.57
C LYS A 155 0.07 -15.24 4.64
N ASP A 156 0.59 -16.43 4.31
CA ASP A 156 0.68 -17.57 5.25
C ASP A 156 -0.60 -17.76 6.07
N SER A 157 -1.73 -17.74 5.37
CA SER A 157 -3.08 -17.65 5.99
C SER A 157 -3.41 -18.82 6.91
N LEU A 158 -2.72 -19.95 6.78
CA LEU A 158 -2.92 -21.14 7.63
C LEU A 158 -2.06 -21.12 8.90
N ARG A 159 -1.11 -20.19 9.04
CA ARG A 159 -0.23 -20.11 10.21
C ARG A 159 -0.99 -20.05 11.54
N ALA A 160 -2.03 -19.25 11.60
CA ALA A 160 -2.86 -19.14 12.80
C ALA A 160 -3.58 -20.46 13.15
N ALA A 161 -4.07 -21.18 12.12
CA ALA A 161 -4.69 -22.51 12.33
C ALA A 161 -3.68 -23.53 12.84
N TYR A 162 -2.46 -23.54 12.30
CA TYR A 162 -1.39 -24.41 12.82
C TYR A 162 -1.00 -24.06 14.25
N ALA A 163 -0.88 -22.76 14.56
CA ALA A 163 -0.59 -22.30 15.91
C ALA A 163 -1.70 -22.70 16.90
N ALA A 164 -2.96 -22.60 16.49
CA ALA A 164 -4.11 -22.98 17.33
C ALA A 164 -4.08 -24.48 17.69
N ARG A 165 -3.54 -25.35 16.84
CA ARG A 165 -3.37 -26.80 17.15
C ARG A 165 -2.35 -27.07 18.24
N LEU A 166 -1.45 -26.14 18.51
CA LEU A 166 -0.45 -26.21 19.58
C LEU A 166 -0.98 -25.61 20.90
N ALA A 167 -2.11 -24.95 20.87
CA ALA A 167 -2.72 -24.39 22.06
C ALA A 167 -3.36 -25.49 22.92
N THR A 168 -3.36 -25.30 24.23
CA THR A 168 -3.99 -26.23 25.17
C THR A 168 -5.53 -26.14 25.09
N ALA A 169 -6.22 -27.21 25.48
CA ALA A 169 -7.70 -27.21 25.53
C ALA A 169 -8.28 -26.11 26.41
N GLU A 170 -7.53 -25.62 27.39
CA GLU A 170 -7.91 -24.54 28.30
C GLU A 170 -7.93 -23.16 27.60
N SER A 171 -7.26 -23.01 26.47
CA SER A 171 -7.15 -21.74 25.72
C SER A 171 -8.47 -21.25 25.15
N LYS A 172 -9.51 -22.12 25.02
CA LYS A 172 -10.85 -21.78 24.48
C LYS A 172 -10.80 -20.91 23.22
N LEU A 173 -9.90 -21.21 22.30
CA LEU A 173 -9.76 -20.52 21.02
C LEU A 173 -10.95 -20.80 20.10
N ARG A 174 -11.33 -19.78 19.29
CA ARG A 174 -12.33 -19.90 18.23
C ARG A 174 -11.87 -19.09 16.99
#